data_ed1111095768584a011e967d0e6a6489
#
_entry.id   ed1111095768584a011e967d0e6a6489
#
_cell.length_a   1.000
_cell.length_b   1.000
_cell.length_c   1.000
_cell.angle_alpha   90.00
_cell.angle_beta   90.00
_cell.angle_gamma   90.00
#
_symmetry.space_group_name_H-M   'P 1'
#
loop_
_entity.id
_entity.type
_entity.pdbx_description
1 polymer ?
#
loop_
_entity_poly.entity_id
_entity_poly.type
_entity_poly.pdbx_seq_one_letter_code
_entity_poly.pdbx_strand_id
1 'polypeptide(L)'
;MDSALSRAQQLLSSYDEELRRLLPKDAELFDAHLHLGHDIDGTSGQYEELERILNTYGVSHAFMFCMDEPDRAPAFRAPNDRTLQFAERSGGRLIPFVRLDMNDGPIEEAVRCLDRGARGIKLHPRAQRFALNDKRLAPVFELAAERRVPILIHGGRGLPPIADDLARLVERYPEAQLIIAHAGIADLAALAGHLAGRRGVFFDTSVWSPVDLLDFFHRVPPEQILYASDYPYGRQPQSLLNSLRTAITAGLDEQQLRDMLAGNANRIANGEEPLEPSTPSGTDEFSQSMALARIHQYLSMATPLLWTRQQDTIGVIGLALNACYERDGYPKELDQIKELLTTAQDLWRTLPEIEEEGERLTMQRVTFAMVHLADIIAVTPGA
;
A
#
# COMPACT_ATOMS: atom_id res chain seq x y z
N MET A 1 -27.87 14.77 9.19
CA MET A 1 -26.68 14.35 8.43
C MET A 1 -25.43 14.26 9.32
N ASP A 2 -25.12 15.26 10.12
CA ASP A 2 -23.99 15.21 11.07
C ASP A 2 -23.96 13.96 11.97
N SER A 3 -25.11 13.42 12.34
CA SER A 3 -25.16 12.23 13.20
C SER A 3 -24.72 10.92 12.52
N ALA A 4 -24.95 10.74 11.22
CA ALA A 4 -24.59 9.50 10.51
C ALA A 4 -23.09 9.46 10.18
N LEU A 5 -22.54 10.55 9.66
CA LEU A 5 -21.10 10.67 9.41
C LEU A 5 -20.30 10.60 10.72
N SER A 6 -20.75 11.31 11.77
CA SER A 6 -20.11 11.27 13.08
C SER A 6 -20.10 9.87 13.67
N ARG A 7 -21.23 9.12 13.59
CA ARG A 7 -21.30 7.73 14.05
C ARG A 7 -20.36 6.81 13.26
N ALA A 8 -20.28 6.99 11.94
CA ALA A 8 -19.38 6.22 11.09
C ALA A 8 -17.89 6.48 11.41
N GLN A 9 -17.53 7.73 11.62
CA GLN A 9 -16.17 8.12 12.03
C GLN A 9 -15.83 7.57 13.41
N GLN A 10 -16.78 7.62 14.36
CA GLN A 10 -16.60 7.04 15.69
C GLN A 10 -16.43 5.52 15.62
N LEU A 11 -17.21 4.82 14.79
CA LEU A 11 -17.05 3.39 14.57
C LEU A 11 -15.68 3.05 13.98
N LEU A 12 -15.21 3.77 12.95
CA LEU A 12 -13.87 3.57 12.42
C LEU A 12 -12.79 3.83 13.48
N SER A 13 -12.93 4.88 14.30
CA SER A 13 -11.97 5.20 15.35
C SER A 13 -11.90 4.12 16.45
N SER A 14 -12.96 3.33 16.65
CA SER A 14 -12.93 2.21 17.61
C SER A 14 -11.90 1.13 17.20
N TYR A 15 -11.60 1.01 15.92
CA TYR A 15 -10.58 0.10 15.39
C TYR A 15 -9.15 0.61 15.58
N ASP A 16 -8.94 1.89 15.94
CA ASP A 16 -7.62 2.39 16.36
C ASP A 16 -7.15 1.72 17.66
N GLU A 17 -8.06 1.31 18.54
CA GLU A 17 -7.72 0.54 19.74
C GLU A 17 -7.29 -0.89 19.39
N GLU A 18 -7.95 -1.50 18.43
CA GLU A 18 -7.55 -2.80 17.89
C GLU A 18 -6.16 -2.72 17.27
N LEU A 19 -5.94 -1.72 16.43
CA LEU A 19 -4.64 -1.47 15.81
C LEU A 19 -3.52 -1.37 16.85
N ARG A 20 -3.73 -0.59 17.94
CA ARG A 20 -2.73 -0.46 19.02
C ARG A 20 -2.47 -1.76 19.76
N ARG A 21 -3.44 -2.67 19.85
CA ARG A 21 -3.26 -4.00 20.47
C ARG A 21 -2.50 -4.98 19.60
N LEU A 22 -2.66 -4.86 18.26
CA LEU A 22 -1.97 -5.72 17.29
C LEU A 22 -0.52 -5.32 17.07
N LEU A 23 -0.20 -4.03 17.26
CA LEU A 23 1.18 -3.55 17.16
C LEU A 23 2.05 -4.17 18.24
N PRO A 24 3.25 -4.69 17.90
CA PRO A 24 4.24 -5.06 18.90
C PRO A 24 4.55 -3.87 19.82
N LYS A 25 4.75 -4.14 21.11
CA LYS A 25 5.02 -3.07 22.09
C LYS A 25 6.25 -2.25 21.66
N ASP A 26 6.10 -0.91 21.64
CA ASP A 26 7.18 0.01 21.26
C ASP A 26 7.71 -0.22 19.82
N ALA A 27 6.88 -0.79 18.94
CA ALA A 27 7.23 -0.96 17.54
C ALA A 27 7.40 0.40 16.85
N GLU A 28 8.49 0.55 16.12
CA GLU A 28 8.68 1.64 15.18
C GLU A 28 7.84 1.40 13.92
N LEU A 29 7.33 2.47 13.30
CA LEU A 29 6.60 2.40 12.04
C LEU A 29 7.32 3.20 10.96
N PHE A 30 7.61 2.55 9.85
CA PHE A 30 8.18 3.15 8.64
C PHE A 30 7.24 2.86 7.47
N ASP A 31 6.75 3.89 6.80
CA ASP A 31 5.91 3.73 5.59
C ASP A 31 6.77 3.73 4.33
N ALA A 32 6.93 2.59 3.68
CA ALA A 32 7.83 2.45 2.54
C ALA A 32 7.26 2.97 1.21
N HIS A 33 6.02 3.49 1.18
CA HIS A 33 5.40 3.93 -0.06
C HIS A 33 4.32 4.98 0.17
N LEU A 34 4.65 6.24 -0.08
CA LEU A 34 3.65 7.31 -0.09
C LEU A 34 3.96 8.38 -1.14
N HIS A 35 2.91 9.10 -1.52
CA HIS A 35 2.98 10.16 -2.51
C HIS A 35 2.53 11.50 -1.94
N LEU A 36 3.17 12.57 -2.40
CA LEU A 36 2.69 13.94 -2.25
C LEU A 36 2.57 14.62 -3.61
N GLY A 37 1.64 15.55 -3.73
CA GLY A 37 1.39 16.31 -4.93
C GLY A 37 0.00 16.09 -5.51
N HIS A 38 -0.14 16.32 -6.80
CA HIS A 38 -1.39 16.28 -7.55
C HIS A 38 -1.26 15.36 -8.75
N ASP A 39 -2.01 14.29 -8.80
CA ASP A 39 -2.03 13.39 -9.96
C ASP A 39 -2.95 13.91 -11.08
N ILE A 40 -2.64 13.57 -12.33
CA ILE A 40 -3.47 13.87 -13.50
C ILE A 40 -4.85 13.21 -13.44
N ASP A 41 -5.04 12.20 -12.60
CA ASP A 41 -6.34 11.53 -12.37
C ASP A 41 -7.21 12.27 -11.35
N GLY A 42 -6.71 13.37 -10.78
CA GLY A 42 -7.39 14.19 -9.78
C GLY A 42 -7.13 13.79 -8.33
N THR A 43 -6.37 12.72 -8.10
CA THR A 43 -5.95 12.34 -6.74
C THR A 43 -4.92 13.33 -6.20
N SER A 44 -4.97 13.63 -4.90
CA SER A 44 -4.09 14.60 -4.28
C SER A 44 -3.63 14.15 -2.90
N GLY A 45 -2.33 14.22 -2.68
CA GLY A 45 -1.68 14.04 -1.37
C GLY A 45 -1.20 15.39 -0.83
N GLN A 46 -1.77 15.84 0.30
CA GLN A 46 -1.44 17.12 0.92
C GLN A 46 -0.47 16.93 2.08
N TYR A 47 0.57 17.76 2.14
CA TYR A 47 1.62 17.66 3.16
C TYR A 47 1.04 17.76 4.59
N GLU A 48 0.17 18.71 4.85
CA GLU A 48 -0.40 18.95 6.17
C GLU A 48 -1.35 17.83 6.61
N GLU A 49 -2.07 17.20 5.67
CA GLU A 49 -2.91 16.03 5.93
C GLU A 49 -2.02 14.82 6.26
N LEU A 50 -0.99 14.58 5.45
CA LEU A 50 -0.04 13.50 5.67
C LEU A 50 0.65 13.64 7.03
N GLU A 51 1.17 14.83 7.37
CA GLU A 51 1.85 15.07 8.63
C GLU A 51 0.95 14.75 9.84
N ARG A 52 -0.33 15.16 9.79
CA ARG A 52 -1.31 14.78 10.83
C ARG A 52 -1.50 13.28 10.94
N ILE A 53 -1.61 12.58 9.81
CA ILE A 53 -1.74 11.12 9.77
C ILE A 53 -0.52 10.46 10.37
N LEU A 54 0.69 10.81 9.92
CA LEU A 54 1.93 10.26 10.42
C LEU A 54 2.09 10.48 11.95
N ASN A 55 1.69 11.65 12.45
CA ASN A 55 1.72 11.95 13.87
C ASN A 55 0.68 11.14 14.66
N THR A 56 -0.53 10.97 14.13
CA THR A 56 -1.61 10.21 14.78
C THR A 56 -1.24 8.75 14.98
N TYR A 57 -0.58 8.15 14.01
CA TYR A 57 -0.23 6.71 14.03
C TYR A 57 1.24 6.44 14.41
N GLY A 58 2.02 7.48 14.73
CA GLY A 58 3.40 7.32 15.20
C GLY A 58 4.36 6.81 14.12
N VAL A 59 4.09 7.09 12.84
CA VAL A 59 5.00 6.74 11.75
C VAL A 59 6.26 7.60 11.85
N SER A 60 7.41 7.00 12.07
CA SER A 60 8.67 7.69 12.31
C SER A 60 9.32 8.23 11.03
N HIS A 61 9.33 7.43 9.96
CA HIS A 61 9.91 7.76 8.67
C HIS A 61 9.04 7.23 7.52
N ALA A 62 9.24 7.77 6.33
CA ALA A 62 8.60 7.24 5.13
C ALA A 62 9.41 7.50 3.85
N PHE A 63 9.39 6.56 2.90
CA PHE A 63 9.81 6.83 1.52
C PHE A 63 8.71 7.61 0.80
N MET A 64 9.08 8.71 0.19
CA MET A 64 8.13 9.64 -0.43
C MET A 64 8.58 10.06 -1.82
N PHE A 65 7.64 10.11 -2.74
CA PHE A 65 7.86 10.55 -4.12
C PHE A 65 6.64 11.28 -4.68
N CYS A 66 6.85 12.02 -5.78
CA CYS A 66 5.78 12.75 -6.44
C CYS A 66 4.79 11.83 -7.15
N MET A 67 3.62 12.37 -7.46
CA MET A 67 2.60 11.76 -8.30
C MET A 67 2.91 11.96 -9.80
N ASP A 68 2.01 11.53 -10.69
CA ASP A 68 2.09 11.81 -12.12
C ASP A 68 1.49 13.20 -12.41
N GLU A 69 2.22 14.25 -12.01
CA GLU A 69 1.73 15.62 -11.93
C GLU A 69 1.55 16.27 -13.31
N PRO A 70 0.60 17.22 -13.46
CA PRO A 70 0.36 17.91 -14.74
C PRO A 70 1.59 18.65 -15.30
N ASP A 71 2.47 19.14 -14.42
CA ASP A 71 3.70 19.89 -14.74
C ASP A 71 4.97 19.02 -14.70
N ARG A 72 4.82 17.69 -14.87
CA ARG A 72 5.95 16.73 -14.86
C ARG A 72 6.96 16.94 -16.00
N ALA A 73 6.56 17.57 -17.08
CA ALA A 73 7.48 17.93 -18.16
C ALA A 73 8.15 19.29 -17.89
N PRO A 74 9.46 19.43 -18.13
CA PRO A 74 10.39 18.38 -18.57
C PRO A 74 10.92 17.50 -17.43
N ALA A 75 11.19 16.22 -17.72
CA ALA A 75 11.98 15.30 -16.90
C ALA A 75 11.51 15.10 -15.44
N PHE A 76 10.25 15.33 -15.09
CA PHE A 76 9.75 15.39 -13.72
C PHE A 76 10.43 16.45 -12.81
N ARG A 77 11.11 17.43 -13.37
CA ARG A 77 11.95 18.37 -12.63
C ARG A 77 11.17 19.14 -11.55
N ALA A 78 10.03 19.74 -11.89
CA ALA A 78 9.24 20.52 -10.94
C ALA A 78 8.63 19.63 -9.82
N PRO A 79 8.01 18.48 -10.10
CA PRO A 79 7.55 17.53 -9.08
C PRO A 79 8.68 17.02 -8.18
N ASN A 80 9.85 16.68 -8.73
CA ASN A 80 11.00 16.25 -7.94
C ASN A 80 11.53 17.36 -7.03
N ASP A 81 11.54 18.61 -7.51
CA ASP A 81 11.93 19.77 -6.68
C ASP A 81 10.98 19.95 -5.49
N ARG A 82 9.66 19.78 -5.69
CA ARG A 82 8.68 19.77 -4.59
C ARG A 82 8.91 18.60 -3.63
N THR A 83 9.21 17.42 -4.14
CA THR A 83 9.55 16.25 -3.32
C THR A 83 10.74 16.54 -2.40
N LEU A 84 11.81 17.12 -2.92
CA LEU A 84 12.98 17.50 -2.12
C LEU A 84 12.63 18.59 -1.08
N GLN A 85 11.79 19.57 -1.42
CA GLN A 85 11.31 20.60 -0.48
C GLN A 85 10.45 20.01 0.65
N PHE A 86 9.56 19.04 0.36
CA PHE A 86 8.79 18.36 1.39
C PHE A 86 9.68 17.54 2.33
N ALA A 87 10.71 16.88 1.78
CA ALA A 87 11.69 16.16 2.59
C ALA A 87 12.46 17.09 3.54
N GLU A 88 12.96 18.22 3.04
CA GLU A 88 13.61 19.25 3.85
C GLU A 88 12.67 19.78 4.95
N ARG A 89 11.43 20.13 4.58
CA ARG A 89 10.40 20.65 5.51
C ARG A 89 10.08 19.64 6.61
N SER A 90 10.13 18.34 6.33
CA SER A 90 9.84 17.28 7.30
C SER A 90 10.94 17.05 8.33
N GLY A 91 12.09 17.71 8.22
CA GLY A 91 13.23 17.50 9.09
C GLY A 91 13.87 16.13 8.95
N GLY A 92 13.75 15.49 7.78
CA GLY A 92 14.30 14.16 7.49
C GLY A 92 13.35 12.99 7.73
N ARG A 93 12.13 13.23 8.19
CA ARG A 93 11.09 12.20 8.36
C ARG A 93 10.66 11.60 7.02
N LEU A 94 10.52 12.43 5.99
CA LEU A 94 10.22 12.02 4.63
C LEU A 94 11.52 11.86 3.85
N ILE A 95 11.77 10.65 3.37
CA ILE A 95 12.98 10.29 2.63
C ILE A 95 12.63 10.34 1.13
N PRO A 96 13.20 11.29 0.36
CA PRO A 96 12.75 11.55 -1.00
C PRO A 96 13.31 10.54 -2.01
N PHE A 97 12.43 10.01 -2.86
CA PHE A 97 12.78 9.27 -4.06
C PHE A 97 12.48 10.13 -5.29
N VAL A 98 13.37 10.08 -6.27
CA VAL A 98 13.20 10.80 -7.53
C VAL A 98 12.38 9.98 -8.53
N ARG A 99 11.41 10.61 -9.20
CA ARG A 99 10.67 10.02 -10.31
C ARG A 99 11.28 10.45 -11.64
N LEU A 100 11.39 9.52 -12.62
CA LEU A 100 12.10 9.74 -13.87
C LEU A 100 11.18 9.62 -15.08
N ASP A 101 11.39 10.47 -16.08
CA ASP A 101 10.84 10.24 -17.43
C ASP A 101 11.89 9.53 -18.28
N MET A 102 11.60 8.29 -18.69
CA MET A 102 12.53 7.47 -19.48
C MET A 102 12.79 8.03 -20.89
N ASN A 103 12.01 9.03 -21.33
CA ASN A 103 12.16 9.68 -22.63
C ASN A 103 12.86 11.04 -22.56
N ASP A 104 13.12 11.57 -21.35
CA ASP A 104 13.59 12.94 -21.18
C ASP A 104 14.67 13.03 -20.09
N GLY A 105 15.92 12.79 -20.43
CA GLY A 105 17.08 12.96 -19.57
C GLY A 105 17.02 12.24 -18.22
N PRO A 106 16.65 10.93 -18.13
CA PRO A 106 16.45 10.26 -16.85
C PRO A 106 17.68 10.23 -15.96
N ILE A 107 18.86 10.10 -16.54
CA ILE A 107 20.12 10.00 -15.78
C ILE A 107 20.53 11.37 -15.24
N GLU A 108 20.45 12.40 -16.06
CA GLU A 108 20.76 13.77 -15.66
C GLU A 108 19.87 14.22 -14.50
N GLU A 109 18.57 13.91 -14.58
CA GLU A 109 17.62 14.24 -13.51
C GLU A 109 17.86 13.39 -12.25
N ALA A 110 18.14 12.09 -12.39
CA ALA A 110 18.46 11.22 -11.27
C ALA A 110 19.71 11.74 -10.53
N VAL A 111 20.80 12.02 -11.24
CA VAL A 111 22.05 12.55 -10.65
C VAL A 111 21.76 13.89 -9.96
N ARG A 112 21.07 14.81 -10.62
CA ARG A 112 20.71 16.11 -10.06
C ARG A 112 19.99 15.99 -8.71
N CYS A 113 19.02 15.08 -8.61
CA CYS A 113 18.23 14.90 -7.39
C CYS A 113 19.02 14.12 -6.31
N LEU A 114 19.76 13.10 -6.68
CA LEU A 114 20.62 12.35 -5.75
C LEU A 114 21.69 13.24 -5.12
N ASP A 115 22.31 14.13 -5.90
CA ASP A 115 23.29 15.11 -5.40
C ASP A 115 22.64 16.17 -4.47
N ARG A 116 21.30 16.33 -4.53
CA ARG A 116 20.52 17.22 -3.66
C ARG A 116 19.84 16.48 -2.49
N GLY A 117 20.15 15.22 -2.28
CA GLY A 117 19.69 14.47 -1.11
C GLY A 117 18.54 13.47 -1.36
N ALA A 118 18.14 13.21 -2.61
CA ALA A 118 17.30 12.06 -2.90
C ALA A 118 18.00 10.77 -2.49
N ARG A 119 17.24 9.78 -2.02
CA ARG A 119 17.74 8.54 -1.45
C ARG A 119 17.24 7.29 -2.18
N GLY A 120 16.55 7.46 -3.30
CA GLY A 120 16.06 6.36 -4.12
C GLY A 120 15.46 6.84 -5.42
N ILE A 121 15.09 5.90 -6.28
CA ILE A 121 14.49 6.14 -7.59
C ILE A 121 13.12 5.46 -7.66
N LYS A 122 12.09 6.18 -8.06
CA LYS A 122 10.74 5.64 -8.32
C LYS A 122 10.52 5.47 -9.81
N LEU A 123 10.13 4.27 -10.21
CA LEU A 123 9.73 3.94 -11.58
C LEU A 123 8.29 3.42 -11.63
N HIS A 124 7.55 3.86 -12.64
CA HIS A 124 6.17 3.42 -12.86
C HIS A 124 5.95 3.08 -14.34
N PRO A 125 6.13 1.80 -14.75
CA PRO A 125 6.12 1.41 -16.16
C PRO A 125 4.90 1.89 -16.93
N ARG A 126 3.70 1.73 -16.36
CA ARG A 126 2.44 2.14 -17.00
C ARG A 126 2.32 3.67 -17.14
N ALA A 127 2.50 4.43 -16.05
CA ALA A 127 2.34 5.89 -16.07
C ALA A 127 3.44 6.57 -16.90
N GLN A 128 4.67 6.09 -16.81
CA GLN A 128 5.83 6.64 -17.54
C GLN A 128 6.04 5.99 -18.92
N ARG A 129 5.16 5.05 -19.33
CA ARG A 129 5.08 4.45 -20.69
C ARG A 129 6.39 3.79 -21.14
N PHE A 130 6.94 2.90 -20.34
CA PHE A 130 8.07 2.07 -20.72
C PHE A 130 7.82 0.60 -20.30
N ALA A 131 8.52 -0.33 -20.97
CA ALA A 131 8.53 -1.74 -20.63
C ALA A 131 9.75 -2.08 -19.77
N LEU A 132 9.69 -3.12 -18.91
CA LEU A 132 10.80 -3.49 -18.05
C LEU A 132 11.99 -4.12 -18.80
N ASN A 133 11.82 -4.53 -20.04
CA ASN A 133 12.90 -4.94 -20.94
C ASN A 133 13.49 -3.78 -21.77
N ASP A 134 13.13 -2.55 -21.46
CA ASP A 134 13.65 -1.36 -22.14
C ASP A 134 15.13 -1.16 -21.80
N LYS A 135 15.96 -1.03 -22.84
CA LYS A 135 17.41 -0.83 -22.67
C LYS A 135 17.78 0.45 -21.92
N ARG A 136 16.87 1.44 -21.89
CA ARG A 136 17.07 2.70 -21.13
C ARG A 136 17.07 2.50 -19.62
N LEU A 137 16.59 1.35 -19.12
CA LEU A 137 16.68 1.01 -17.70
C LEU A 137 18.11 0.67 -17.25
N ALA A 138 18.96 0.15 -18.16
CA ALA A 138 20.32 -0.24 -17.84
C ALA A 138 21.11 0.87 -17.10
N PRO A 139 21.25 2.09 -17.64
CA PRO A 139 21.99 3.15 -16.95
C PRO A 139 21.31 3.61 -15.64
N VAL A 140 19.98 3.44 -15.47
CA VAL A 140 19.31 3.73 -14.20
C VAL A 140 19.70 2.73 -13.11
N PHE A 141 19.76 1.44 -13.45
CA PHE A 141 20.20 0.39 -12.53
C PHE A 141 21.69 0.49 -12.23
N GLU A 142 22.52 0.84 -13.20
CA GLU A 142 23.96 1.10 -13.03
C GLU A 142 24.19 2.26 -12.04
N LEU A 143 23.47 3.37 -12.22
CA LEU A 143 23.53 4.52 -11.32
C LEU A 143 23.06 4.16 -9.90
N ALA A 144 21.95 3.42 -9.78
CA ALA A 144 21.43 3.01 -8.50
C ALA A 144 22.41 2.10 -7.73
N ALA A 145 23.05 1.16 -8.41
CA ALA A 145 24.09 0.31 -7.85
C ALA A 145 25.33 1.13 -7.41
N GLU A 146 25.81 2.05 -8.26
CA GLU A 146 26.95 2.93 -7.96
C GLU A 146 26.70 3.81 -6.75
N ARG A 147 25.49 4.42 -6.69
CA ARG A 147 25.10 5.33 -5.60
C ARG A 147 24.56 4.60 -4.37
N ARG A 148 24.38 3.28 -4.43
CA ARG A 148 23.79 2.43 -3.37
C ARG A 148 22.43 2.94 -2.91
N VAL A 149 21.57 3.26 -3.87
CA VAL A 149 20.20 3.71 -3.61
C VAL A 149 19.20 2.69 -4.17
N PRO A 150 18.06 2.46 -3.50
CA PRO A 150 17.04 1.53 -3.97
C PRO A 150 16.30 2.07 -5.19
N ILE A 151 15.80 1.15 -6.02
CA ILE A 151 14.82 1.43 -7.07
C ILE A 151 13.48 0.87 -6.62
N LEU A 152 12.45 1.70 -6.48
CA LEU A 152 11.09 1.27 -6.21
C LEU A 152 10.30 1.25 -7.52
N ILE A 153 9.83 0.06 -7.92
CA ILE A 153 9.09 -0.16 -9.15
C ILE A 153 7.63 -0.50 -8.85
N HIS A 154 6.69 0.17 -9.52
CA HIS A 154 5.29 -0.19 -9.48
C HIS A 154 5.07 -1.61 -10.01
N GLY A 155 4.50 -2.50 -9.18
CA GLY A 155 4.18 -3.89 -9.48
C GLY A 155 2.69 -4.22 -9.34
N GLY A 156 1.83 -3.19 -9.35
CA GLY A 156 0.39 -3.30 -9.17
C GLY A 156 -0.36 -3.78 -10.42
N ARG A 157 -1.67 -3.99 -10.27
CA ARG A 157 -2.57 -4.45 -11.33
C ARG A 157 -2.54 -3.55 -12.58
N GLY A 158 -2.80 -4.15 -13.73
CA GLY A 158 -2.84 -3.46 -15.03
C GLY A 158 -1.50 -3.37 -15.75
N LEU A 159 -0.48 -4.09 -15.25
CA LEU A 159 0.76 -4.38 -15.96
C LEU A 159 0.66 -5.73 -16.69
N PRO A 160 1.42 -5.93 -17.80
CA PRO A 160 1.66 -7.27 -18.31
C PRO A 160 2.47 -8.09 -17.30
N PRO A 161 2.72 -9.41 -17.54
CA PRO A 161 3.67 -10.18 -16.74
C PRO A 161 5.03 -9.47 -16.66
N ILE A 162 5.58 -9.34 -15.44
CA ILE A 162 6.79 -8.56 -15.15
C ILE A 162 7.94 -9.38 -14.54
N ALA A 163 7.65 -10.60 -14.11
CA ALA A 163 8.58 -11.40 -13.33
C ALA A 163 9.88 -11.71 -14.07
N ASP A 164 9.81 -12.17 -15.31
CA ASP A 164 10.99 -12.51 -16.12
C ASP A 164 11.88 -11.30 -16.39
N ASP A 165 11.27 -10.14 -16.65
CA ASP A 165 12.02 -8.91 -16.94
C ASP A 165 12.73 -8.40 -15.67
N LEU A 166 12.04 -8.41 -14.52
CA LEU A 166 12.63 -8.02 -13.25
C LEU A 166 13.72 -9.00 -12.80
N ALA A 167 13.51 -10.33 -12.99
CA ALA A 167 14.51 -11.32 -12.67
C ALA A 167 15.82 -11.08 -13.47
N ARG A 168 15.71 -10.79 -14.77
CA ARG A 168 16.87 -10.44 -15.62
C ARG A 168 17.58 -9.16 -15.16
N LEU A 169 16.84 -8.15 -14.72
CA LEU A 169 17.43 -6.91 -14.18
C LEU A 169 18.18 -7.18 -12.88
N VAL A 170 17.60 -7.94 -11.95
CA VAL A 170 18.24 -8.33 -10.68
C VAL A 170 19.49 -9.18 -10.91
N GLU A 171 19.46 -10.13 -11.86
CA GLU A 171 20.64 -10.92 -12.22
C GLU A 171 21.77 -10.07 -12.81
N ARG A 172 21.41 -9.10 -13.65
CA ARG A 172 22.38 -8.24 -14.31
C ARG A 172 22.98 -7.18 -13.38
N TYR A 173 22.21 -6.70 -12.41
CA TYR A 173 22.59 -5.64 -11.47
C TYR A 173 22.42 -6.09 -10.01
N PRO A 174 23.18 -7.08 -9.53
CA PRO A 174 22.96 -7.69 -8.21
C PRO A 174 23.21 -6.74 -7.05
N GLU A 175 23.95 -5.65 -7.26
CA GLU A 175 24.24 -4.61 -6.26
C GLU A 175 23.12 -3.56 -6.16
N ALA A 176 22.18 -3.54 -7.11
CA ALA A 176 21.03 -2.63 -7.07
C ALA A 176 19.92 -3.22 -6.18
N GLN A 177 19.54 -2.49 -5.14
CA GLN A 177 18.40 -2.88 -4.32
C GLN A 177 17.10 -2.58 -5.07
N LEU A 178 16.17 -3.53 -5.08
CA LEU A 178 14.87 -3.41 -5.75
C LEU A 178 13.73 -3.52 -4.75
N ILE A 179 12.81 -2.56 -4.76
CA ILE A 179 11.54 -2.61 -4.04
C ILE A 179 10.42 -2.77 -5.08
N ILE A 180 9.65 -3.84 -4.98
CA ILE A 180 8.50 -4.12 -5.85
C ILE A 180 7.23 -3.69 -5.11
N ALA A 181 6.58 -2.65 -5.59
CA ALA A 181 5.40 -2.09 -4.96
C ALA A 181 4.17 -2.99 -5.11
N HIS A 182 3.22 -2.83 -4.19
CA HIS A 182 1.92 -3.52 -4.19
C HIS A 182 2.05 -5.04 -4.17
N ALA A 183 2.96 -5.58 -3.35
CA ALA A 183 3.26 -7.01 -3.26
C ALA A 183 3.57 -7.69 -4.61
N GLY A 184 3.78 -6.90 -5.68
CA GLY A 184 3.94 -7.43 -7.04
C GLY A 184 2.69 -8.13 -7.58
N ILE A 185 1.48 -7.75 -7.14
CA ILE A 185 0.21 -8.45 -7.48
C ILE A 185 -0.13 -8.48 -8.96
N ALA A 186 0.59 -7.74 -9.82
CA ALA A 186 0.48 -7.91 -11.27
C ALA A 186 0.89 -9.32 -11.72
N ASP A 187 1.85 -9.93 -11.00
CA ASP A 187 2.47 -11.20 -11.37
C ASP A 187 3.07 -11.93 -10.14
N LEU A 188 2.37 -11.89 -8.99
CA LEU A 188 2.89 -12.29 -7.68
C LEU A 188 3.51 -13.70 -7.66
N ALA A 189 2.81 -14.70 -8.19
CA ALA A 189 3.29 -16.08 -8.13
C ALA A 189 4.60 -16.29 -8.89
N ALA A 190 4.74 -15.68 -10.08
CA ALA A 190 5.97 -15.75 -10.86
C ALA A 190 7.08 -14.89 -10.23
N LEU A 191 6.77 -13.68 -9.74
CA LEU A 191 7.72 -12.83 -9.02
C LEU A 191 8.29 -13.54 -7.79
N ALA A 192 7.43 -14.14 -6.96
CA ALA A 192 7.89 -14.92 -5.82
C ALA A 192 8.74 -16.11 -6.25
N GLY A 193 8.34 -16.82 -7.30
CA GLY A 193 9.13 -17.94 -7.84
C GLY A 193 10.54 -17.57 -8.29
N HIS A 194 10.76 -16.34 -8.77
CA HIS A 194 12.06 -15.87 -9.23
C HIS A 194 12.85 -15.10 -8.17
N LEU A 195 12.18 -14.35 -7.30
CA LEU A 195 12.78 -13.28 -6.49
C LEU A 195 12.63 -13.49 -4.98
N ALA A 196 11.72 -14.37 -4.53
CA ALA A 196 11.69 -14.74 -3.12
C ALA A 196 13.01 -15.42 -2.73
N GLY A 197 13.58 -14.99 -1.60
CA GLY A 197 14.92 -15.44 -1.17
C GLY A 197 16.09 -14.76 -1.88
N ARG A 198 15.86 -13.81 -2.80
CA ARG A 198 16.92 -13.01 -3.42
C ARG A 198 17.26 -11.81 -2.54
N ARG A 199 18.42 -11.81 -1.93
CA ARG A 199 18.94 -10.70 -1.11
C ARG A 199 18.95 -9.39 -1.90
N GLY A 200 18.52 -8.29 -1.27
CA GLY A 200 18.42 -6.98 -1.94
C GLY A 200 17.14 -6.76 -2.77
N VAL A 201 16.24 -7.75 -2.81
CA VAL A 201 14.90 -7.58 -3.38
C VAL A 201 13.87 -7.53 -2.27
N PHE A 202 13.01 -6.52 -2.31
CA PHE A 202 11.96 -6.27 -1.32
C PHE A 202 10.60 -6.09 -2.00
N PHE A 203 9.54 -6.26 -1.23
CA PHE A 203 8.17 -6.05 -1.67
C PHE A 203 7.44 -5.21 -0.62
N ASP A 204 6.56 -4.32 -1.02
CA ASP A 204 5.76 -3.54 -0.09
C ASP A 204 4.31 -4.04 0.03
N THR A 205 3.69 -3.78 1.18
CA THR A 205 2.34 -4.26 1.52
C THR A 205 1.21 -3.35 1.04
N SER A 206 1.46 -2.41 0.15
CA SER A 206 0.47 -1.42 -0.30
C SER A 206 -0.63 -2.01 -1.20
N VAL A 207 -1.30 -3.04 -0.71
CA VAL A 207 -2.39 -3.77 -1.38
C VAL A 207 -3.66 -3.65 -0.58
N TRP A 208 -4.79 -3.44 -1.25
CA TRP A 208 -6.08 -3.34 -0.59
C TRP A 208 -6.72 -4.69 -0.29
N SER A 209 -6.53 -5.66 -1.17
CA SER A 209 -7.13 -6.99 -1.02
C SER A 209 -6.43 -7.79 0.08
N PRO A 210 -7.12 -8.14 1.17
CA PRO A 210 -6.51 -8.95 2.23
C PRO A 210 -6.17 -10.37 1.79
N VAL A 211 -6.89 -10.94 0.82
CA VAL A 211 -6.56 -12.26 0.25
C VAL A 211 -5.27 -12.20 -0.57
N ASP A 212 -5.07 -11.15 -1.38
CA ASP A 212 -3.81 -10.97 -2.11
C ASP A 212 -2.63 -10.81 -1.13
N LEU A 213 -2.84 -10.12 0.01
CA LEU A 213 -1.80 -10.01 1.04
C LEU A 213 -1.53 -11.34 1.75
N LEU A 214 -2.54 -12.15 2.03
CA LEU A 214 -2.31 -13.50 2.60
C LEU A 214 -1.48 -14.36 1.65
N ASP A 215 -1.85 -14.42 0.36
CA ASP A 215 -1.07 -15.16 -0.65
C ASP A 215 0.36 -14.62 -0.75
N PHE A 216 0.54 -13.30 -0.64
CA PHE A 216 1.84 -12.65 -0.61
C PHE A 216 2.70 -13.09 0.59
N PHE A 217 2.16 -13.05 1.81
CA PHE A 217 2.89 -13.46 3.02
C PHE A 217 3.27 -14.94 3.00
N HIS A 218 2.49 -15.79 2.34
CA HIS A 218 2.81 -17.21 2.18
C HIS A 218 3.91 -17.48 1.13
N ARG A 219 4.25 -16.50 0.29
CA ARG A 219 5.22 -16.66 -0.80
C ARG A 219 6.53 -15.94 -0.58
N VAL A 220 6.53 -14.87 0.19
CA VAL A 220 7.67 -13.96 0.33
C VAL A 220 8.23 -14.02 1.74
N PRO A 221 9.56 -14.23 1.90
CA PRO A 221 10.21 -14.19 3.21
C PRO A 221 9.99 -12.88 3.97
N PRO A 222 9.80 -12.92 5.29
CA PRO A 222 9.55 -11.71 6.12
C PRO A 222 10.63 -10.63 5.98
N GLU A 223 11.89 -11.01 5.78
CA GLU A 223 13.04 -10.10 5.62
C GLU A 223 12.99 -9.30 4.31
N GLN A 224 12.12 -9.69 3.38
CA GLN A 224 11.89 -8.99 2.11
C GLN A 224 10.62 -8.12 2.12
N ILE A 225 9.91 -8.02 3.25
CA ILE A 225 8.60 -7.35 3.32
C ILE A 225 8.75 -5.99 3.99
N LEU A 226 8.15 -4.97 3.36
CA LEU A 226 8.08 -3.59 3.85
C LEU A 226 6.63 -3.19 4.06
N TYR A 227 6.31 -2.64 5.23
CA TYR A 227 5.02 -2.00 5.41
C TYR A 227 4.89 -0.76 4.53
N ALA A 228 3.73 -0.57 3.91
CA ALA A 228 3.44 0.58 3.06
C ALA A 228 1.95 0.89 2.97
N SER A 229 1.60 2.18 2.96
CA SER A 229 0.21 2.63 2.87
C SER A 229 -0.26 2.96 1.46
N ASP A 230 0.63 3.38 0.57
CA ASP A 230 0.31 3.99 -0.73
C ASP A 230 -0.53 5.28 -0.58
N TYR A 231 -0.29 6.08 0.49
CA TYR A 231 -0.98 7.37 0.63
C TYR A 231 -0.78 8.24 -0.61
N PRO A 232 -1.79 8.93 -1.13
CA PRO A 232 -3.17 9.05 -0.67
C PRO A 232 -4.15 8.01 -1.26
N TYR A 233 -3.70 7.06 -2.08
CA TYR A 233 -4.53 6.01 -2.66
C TYR A 233 -4.97 5.01 -1.58
N GLY A 234 -4.04 4.54 -0.75
CA GLY A 234 -4.32 3.88 0.52
C GLY A 234 -4.21 4.86 1.69
N ARG A 235 -4.71 4.49 2.87
CA ARG A 235 -4.72 5.37 4.04
C ARG A 235 -4.54 4.61 5.34
N GLN A 236 -3.83 5.21 6.27
CA GLN A 236 -3.91 4.86 7.68
C GLN A 236 -5.31 5.20 8.23
N PRO A 237 -5.90 4.42 9.13
CA PRO A 237 -5.33 3.20 9.74
C PRO A 237 -5.56 1.92 8.92
N GLN A 238 -6.40 1.95 7.85
CA GLN A 238 -6.86 0.75 7.15
C GLN A 238 -5.70 -0.05 6.54
N SER A 239 -4.73 0.62 5.89
CA SER A 239 -3.56 -0.06 5.30
C SER A 239 -2.72 -0.76 6.36
N LEU A 240 -2.53 -0.12 7.53
CA LEU A 240 -1.75 -0.69 8.62
C LEU A 240 -2.49 -1.87 9.26
N LEU A 241 -3.81 -1.73 9.47
CA LEU A 241 -4.62 -2.81 10.04
C LEU A 241 -4.68 -4.01 9.08
N ASN A 242 -4.83 -3.77 7.77
CA ASN A 242 -4.80 -4.82 6.75
C ASN A 242 -3.46 -5.58 6.80
N SER A 243 -2.33 -4.86 6.77
CA SER A 243 -1.00 -5.47 6.81
C SER A 243 -0.77 -6.27 8.11
N LEU A 244 -1.17 -5.73 9.27
CA LEU A 244 -0.99 -6.41 10.55
C LEU A 244 -1.87 -7.66 10.68
N ARG A 245 -3.18 -7.54 10.43
CA ARG A 245 -4.09 -8.68 10.56
C ARG A 245 -3.72 -9.81 9.60
N THR A 246 -3.40 -9.49 8.34
CA THR A 246 -2.99 -10.50 7.37
C THR A 246 -1.64 -11.12 7.70
N ALA A 247 -0.65 -10.34 8.17
CA ALA A 247 0.64 -10.86 8.60
C ALA A 247 0.52 -11.80 9.81
N ILE A 248 -0.29 -11.43 10.83
CA ILE A 248 -0.58 -12.27 11.99
C ILE A 248 -1.30 -13.55 11.58
N THR A 249 -2.31 -13.44 10.70
CA THR A 249 -3.04 -14.60 10.17
C THR A 249 -2.13 -15.53 9.36
N ALA A 250 -1.17 -14.98 8.62
CA ALA A 250 -0.14 -15.73 7.91
C ALA A 250 0.92 -16.36 8.82
N GLY A 251 0.92 -16.01 10.13
CA GLY A 251 1.79 -16.62 11.13
C GLY A 251 3.14 -15.92 11.34
N LEU A 252 3.26 -14.64 10.97
CA LEU A 252 4.45 -13.85 11.30
C LEU A 252 4.58 -13.70 12.82
N ASP A 253 5.77 -13.95 13.34
CA ASP A 253 6.07 -13.72 14.75
C ASP A 253 6.33 -12.22 15.05
N GLU A 254 6.50 -11.90 16.34
CA GLU A 254 6.67 -10.51 16.78
C GLU A 254 7.93 -9.85 16.18
N GLN A 255 9.03 -10.58 16.00
CA GLN A 255 10.25 -10.04 15.41
C GLN A 255 10.05 -9.79 13.90
N GLN A 256 9.43 -10.72 13.20
CA GLN A 256 9.10 -10.58 11.78
C GLN A 256 8.14 -9.41 11.53
N LEU A 257 7.18 -9.18 12.44
CA LEU A 257 6.32 -7.99 12.38
C LEU A 257 7.13 -6.70 12.56
N ARG A 258 8.10 -6.64 13.50
CA ARG A 258 8.97 -5.47 13.69
C ARG A 258 9.82 -5.20 12.45
N ASP A 259 10.35 -6.25 11.83
CA ASP A 259 11.17 -6.13 10.63
C ASP A 259 10.32 -5.63 9.45
N MET A 260 9.12 -6.13 9.26
CA MET A 260 8.16 -5.64 8.28
C MET A 260 7.76 -4.18 8.52
N LEU A 261 7.44 -3.82 9.78
CA LEU A 261 6.90 -2.50 10.12
C LEU A 261 7.93 -1.37 10.01
N ALA A 262 9.21 -1.66 10.25
CA ALA A 262 10.27 -0.65 10.16
C ALA A 262 11.66 -1.23 9.92
N GLY A 263 12.02 -2.37 10.47
CA GLY A 263 13.41 -2.88 10.50
C GLY A 263 14.02 -2.97 9.11
N ASN A 264 13.32 -3.61 8.16
CA ASN A 264 13.80 -3.76 6.78
C ASN A 264 13.93 -2.41 6.05
N ALA A 265 12.93 -1.51 6.22
CA ALA A 265 12.96 -0.18 5.59
C ALA A 265 14.05 0.72 6.18
N ASN A 266 14.30 0.66 7.49
CA ASN A 266 15.39 1.37 8.15
C ASN A 266 16.77 0.92 7.61
N ARG A 267 16.97 -0.39 7.41
CA ARG A 267 18.19 -0.90 6.80
C ARG A 267 18.45 -0.33 5.41
N ILE A 268 17.40 -0.29 4.58
CA ILE A 268 17.47 0.31 3.25
C ILE A 268 17.82 1.80 3.36
N ALA A 269 17.13 2.54 4.21
CA ALA A 269 17.32 3.99 4.38
C ALA A 269 18.72 4.34 4.89
N ASN A 270 19.31 3.48 5.73
CA ASN A 270 20.66 3.66 6.29
C ASN A 270 21.76 3.09 5.40
N GLY A 271 21.44 2.44 4.29
CA GLY A 271 22.42 1.77 3.44
C GLY A 271 23.09 0.56 4.11
N GLU A 272 22.38 -0.08 5.04
CA GLU A 272 22.81 -1.30 5.70
C GLU A 272 22.59 -2.53 4.81
N GLU A 273 23.34 -3.59 5.08
CA GLU A 273 23.18 -4.85 4.37
C GLU A 273 21.78 -5.46 4.67
N PRO A 274 21.05 -5.94 3.64
CA PRO A 274 19.81 -6.68 3.83
C PRO A 274 20.01 -7.92 4.74
N LEU A 275 18.96 -8.30 5.47
CA LEU A 275 18.95 -9.57 6.18
C LEU A 275 19.01 -10.75 5.19
N GLU A 276 19.50 -11.91 5.66
CA GLU A 276 19.41 -13.15 4.88
C GLU A 276 17.95 -13.61 4.88
N PRO A 277 17.35 -13.82 3.71
CA PRO A 277 15.97 -14.27 3.63
C PRO A 277 15.79 -15.68 4.20
N SER A 278 14.79 -15.84 5.05
CA SER A 278 14.34 -17.13 5.57
C SER A 278 13.34 -17.79 4.62
N THR A 279 12.63 -18.81 5.10
CA THR A 279 11.47 -19.35 4.39
C THR A 279 10.25 -18.47 4.64
N PRO A 280 9.33 -18.31 3.67
CA PRO A 280 8.06 -17.64 3.89
C PRO A 280 7.31 -18.21 5.09
N SER A 281 6.57 -17.35 5.80
CA SER A 281 5.75 -17.76 6.94
C SER A 281 4.41 -18.32 6.47
N GLY A 282 3.83 -19.18 7.31
CA GLY A 282 2.47 -19.68 7.10
C GLY A 282 2.37 -21.10 6.58
N THR A 283 1.15 -21.62 6.62
CA THR A 283 0.77 -22.94 6.10
C THR A 283 -0.01 -22.74 4.80
N ASP A 284 0.09 -23.69 3.89
CA ASP A 284 -0.68 -23.70 2.62
C ASP A 284 -2.21 -23.84 2.84
N GLU A 285 -2.66 -24.00 4.08
CA GLU A 285 -4.07 -24.17 4.42
C GLU A 285 -4.70 -22.83 4.85
N PHE A 286 -5.37 -22.17 3.92
CA PHE A 286 -6.30 -21.10 4.22
C PHE A 286 -7.70 -21.68 4.43
N SER A 287 -8.14 -21.78 5.69
CA SER A 287 -9.48 -22.22 6.05
C SER A 287 -10.36 -21.03 6.37
N GLN A 288 -11.42 -20.84 5.62
CA GLN A 288 -12.42 -19.77 5.83
C GLN A 288 -13.82 -20.37 5.95
N SER A 289 -14.65 -19.84 6.86
CA SER A 289 -16.06 -20.23 6.93
C SER A 289 -16.81 -19.81 5.68
N MET A 290 -17.86 -20.56 5.32
CA MET A 290 -18.65 -20.26 4.11
C MET A 290 -19.33 -18.89 4.16
N ALA A 291 -19.74 -18.45 5.34
CA ALA A 291 -20.33 -17.10 5.52
C ALA A 291 -19.28 -16.02 5.23
N LEU A 292 -18.09 -16.11 5.83
CA LEU A 292 -17.00 -15.15 5.63
C LEU A 292 -16.48 -15.17 4.18
N ALA A 293 -16.38 -16.35 3.56
CA ALA A 293 -15.99 -16.47 2.15
C ALA A 293 -16.99 -15.76 1.21
N ARG A 294 -18.30 -15.90 1.45
CA ARG A 294 -19.34 -15.18 0.70
C ARG A 294 -19.28 -13.67 0.92
N ILE A 295 -19.07 -13.24 2.17
CA ILE A 295 -18.91 -11.83 2.51
C ILE A 295 -17.72 -11.26 1.73
N HIS A 296 -16.54 -11.88 1.81
CA HIS A 296 -15.37 -11.47 1.04
C HIS A 296 -15.67 -11.38 -0.46
N GLN A 297 -16.31 -12.39 -1.04
CA GLN A 297 -16.65 -12.40 -2.47
C GLN A 297 -17.52 -11.18 -2.85
N TYR A 298 -18.55 -10.88 -2.06
CA TYR A 298 -19.42 -9.73 -2.33
C TYR A 298 -18.69 -8.40 -2.12
N LEU A 299 -17.85 -8.27 -1.08
CA LEU A 299 -17.11 -7.04 -0.82
C LEU A 299 -16.03 -6.79 -1.86
N SER A 300 -15.37 -7.82 -2.38
CA SER A 300 -14.47 -7.71 -3.53
C SER A 300 -15.16 -7.20 -4.78
N MET A 301 -16.45 -7.52 -4.98
CA MET A 301 -17.27 -6.97 -6.07
C MET A 301 -17.72 -5.53 -5.77
N ALA A 302 -18.02 -5.21 -4.51
CA ALA A 302 -18.47 -3.87 -4.11
C ALA A 302 -17.35 -2.82 -4.24
N THR A 303 -16.11 -3.17 -3.95
CA THR A 303 -14.96 -2.27 -3.95
C THR A 303 -14.78 -1.48 -5.25
N PRO A 304 -14.73 -2.09 -6.46
CA PRO A 304 -14.64 -1.33 -7.71
C PRO A 304 -15.89 -0.50 -8.01
N LEU A 305 -17.08 -0.94 -7.57
CA LEU A 305 -18.32 -0.19 -7.73
C LEU A 305 -18.34 1.07 -6.86
N LEU A 306 -17.84 0.97 -5.62
CA LEU A 306 -17.65 2.14 -4.73
C LEU A 306 -16.66 3.12 -5.35
N TRP A 307 -15.53 2.63 -5.85
CA TRP A 307 -14.51 3.46 -6.48
C TRP A 307 -15.03 4.22 -7.69
N THR A 308 -15.83 3.54 -8.54
CA THR A 308 -16.46 4.14 -9.74
C THR A 308 -17.80 4.82 -9.45
N ARG A 309 -18.20 4.92 -8.17
CA ARG A 309 -19.43 5.60 -7.70
C ARG A 309 -20.71 5.03 -8.30
N GLN A 310 -20.78 3.72 -8.50
CA GLN A 310 -21.97 3.06 -9.05
C GLN A 310 -23.08 2.93 -8.01
N GLN A 311 -24.33 3.22 -8.39
CA GLN A 311 -25.48 3.13 -7.48
C GLN A 311 -25.78 1.69 -7.04
N ASP A 312 -25.50 0.71 -7.88
CA ASP A 312 -25.74 -0.71 -7.61
C ASP A 312 -24.88 -1.29 -6.45
N THR A 313 -23.91 -0.52 -5.97
CA THR A 313 -23.08 -0.86 -4.80
C THR A 313 -23.92 -1.27 -3.60
N ILE A 314 -25.06 -0.60 -3.35
CA ILE A 314 -25.98 -0.92 -2.24
C ILE A 314 -26.48 -2.36 -2.32
N GLY A 315 -26.79 -2.84 -3.51
CA GLY A 315 -27.28 -4.21 -3.72
C GLY A 315 -26.23 -5.24 -3.34
N VAL A 316 -24.98 -5.02 -3.75
CA VAL A 316 -23.87 -5.93 -3.44
C VAL A 316 -23.53 -5.92 -1.94
N ILE A 317 -23.51 -4.74 -1.30
CA ILE A 317 -23.35 -4.65 0.17
C ILE A 317 -24.51 -5.37 0.88
N GLY A 318 -25.76 -5.28 0.35
CA GLY A 318 -26.91 -6.00 0.86
C GLY A 318 -26.76 -7.53 0.83
N LEU A 319 -26.09 -8.07 -0.20
CA LEU A 319 -25.78 -9.51 -0.27
C LEU A 319 -24.76 -9.91 0.82
N ALA A 320 -23.74 -9.11 1.05
CA ALA A 320 -22.79 -9.33 2.14
C ALA A 320 -23.48 -9.27 3.52
N LEU A 321 -24.38 -8.29 3.73
CA LEU A 321 -25.19 -8.18 4.94
C LEU A 321 -26.05 -9.42 5.18
N ASN A 322 -26.66 -9.99 4.13
CA ASN A 322 -27.45 -11.20 4.25
C ASN A 322 -26.59 -12.38 4.74
N ALA A 323 -25.36 -12.50 4.26
CA ALA A 323 -24.42 -13.54 4.70
C ALA A 323 -24.04 -13.41 6.19
N CYS A 324 -24.07 -12.20 6.77
CA CYS A 324 -23.82 -12.00 8.20
C CYS A 324 -24.88 -12.66 9.13
N TYR A 325 -26.05 -13.06 8.62
CA TYR A 325 -27.06 -13.79 9.38
C TYR A 325 -26.83 -15.31 9.39
N GLU A 326 -25.89 -15.80 8.62
CA GLU A 326 -25.49 -17.20 8.67
C GLU A 326 -24.74 -17.46 9.99
N ARG A 327 -25.16 -18.42 10.77
CA ARG A 327 -24.51 -18.78 12.04
C ARG A 327 -23.38 -19.78 11.77
N ASP A 328 -22.21 -19.25 11.47
CA ASP A 328 -21.07 -20.06 11.00
C ASP A 328 -19.77 -19.71 11.75
N GLY A 329 -19.60 -20.21 12.96
CA GLY A 329 -18.32 -20.29 13.67
C GLY A 329 -17.69 -18.98 14.19
N TYR A 330 -18.05 -17.81 13.62
CA TYR A 330 -17.44 -16.50 13.91
C TYR A 330 -18.46 -15.42 14.24
N PRO A 331 -19.27 -15.57 15.32
CA PRO A 331 -20.38 -14.66 15.60
C PRO A 331 -19.91 -13.22 15.89
N LYS A 332 -18.76 -13.04 16.51
CA LYS A 332 -18.20 -11.72 16.82
C LYS A 332 -17.83 -10.96 15.56
N GLU A 333 -17.11 -11.61 14.67
CA GLU A 333 -16.68 -11.06 13.39
C GLU A 333 -17.88 -10.75 12.49
N LEU A 334 -18.87 -11.63 12.45
CA LEU A 334 -20.10 -11.41 11.69
C LEU A 334 -20.89 -10.20 12.23
N ASP A 335 -20.96 -10.00 13.55
CA ASP A 335 -21.59 -8.82 14.15
C ASP A 335 -20.83 -7.54 13.84
N GLN A 336 -19.48 -7.55 13.90
CA GLN A 336 -18.63 -6.41 13.53
C GLN A 336 -18.82 -6.04 12.05
N ILE A 337 -18.75 -7.01 11.15
CA ILE A 337 -18.97 -6.82 9.71
C ILE A 337 -20.37 -6.24 9.45
N LYS A 338 -21.40 -6.79 10.11
CA LYS A 338 -22.77 -6.31 9.98
C LYS A 338 -22.91 -4.85 10.40
N GLU A 339 -22.30 -4.44 11.51
CA GLU A 339 -22.32 -3.05 11.98
C GLU A 339 -21.65 -2.11 10.98
N LEU A 340 -20.46 -2.46 10.50
CA LEU A 340 -19.72 -1.70 9.49
C LEU A 340 -20.54 -1.55 8.20
N LEU A 341 -21.07 -2.64 7.67
CA LEU A 341 -21.80 -2.63 6.40
C LEU A 341 -23.15 -1.92 6.49
N THR A 342 -23.85 -2.04 7.63
CA THR A 342 -25.10 -1.30 7.87
C THR A 342 -24.84 0.20 7.87
N THR A 343 -23.79 0.63 8.59
CA THR A 343 -23.39 2.04 8.66
C THR A 343 -22.93 2.56 7.29
N ALA A 344 -22.16 1.76 6.55
CA ALA A 344 -21.73 2.07 5.19
C ALA A 344 -22.93 2.27 4.24
N GLN A 345 -23.92 1.37 4.32
CA GLN A 345 -25.11 1.44 3.49
C GLN A 345 -25.97 2.68 3.81
N ASP A 346 -26.09 3.03 5.09
CA ASP A 346 -26.80 4.23 5.52
C ASP A 346 -26.14 5.51 5.00
N LEU A 347 -24.82 5.61 5.08
CA LEU A 347 -24.07 6.72 4.50
C LEU A 347 -24.23 6.80 2.98
N TRP A 348 -24.10 5.67 2.28
CA TRP A 348 -24.21 5.64 0.82
C TRP A 348 -25.57 6.12 0.31
N ARG A 349 -26.64 5.82 1.03
CA ARG A 349 -28.01 6.26 0.69
C ARG A 349 -28.20 7.77 0.79
N THR A 350 -27.44 8.45 1.65
CA THR A 350 -27.53 9.91 1.81
C THR A 350 -26.69 10.69 0.81
N LEU A 351 -25.75 10.05 0.10
CA LEU A 351 -24.84 10.71 -0.86
C LEU A 351 -25.54 11.55 -1.93
N PRO A 352 -26.68 11.12 -2.53
CA PRO A 352 -27.38 11.91 -3.55
C PRO A 352 -27.97 13.24 -3.02
N GLU A 353 -28.15 13.38 -1.70
CA GLU A 353 -28.71 14.56 -1.05
C GLU A 353 -27.64 15.61 -0.72
N ILE A 354 -26.35 15.29 -0.92
CA ILE A 354 -25.22 16.15 -0.57
C ILE A 354 -24.81 16.99 -1.77
N GLU A 355 -24.97 18.30 -1.65
CA GLU A 355 -24.61 19.26 -2.71
C GLU A 355 -23.13 19.61 -2.70
N GLU A 356 -22.50 19.70 -1.52
CA GLU A 356 -21.11 20.09 -1.38
C GLU A 356 -20.19 18.93 -1.74
N GLU A 357 -19.30 19.15 -2.71
CA GLU A 357 -18.43 18.12 -3.27
C GLU A 357 -17.42 17.58 -2.25
N GLY A 358 -16.87 18.42 -1.39
CA GLY A 358 -15.91 18.03 -0.35
C GLY A 358 -16.54 17.12 0.70
N GLU A 359 -17.78 17.43 1.12
CA GLU A 359 -18.55 16.59 2.05
C GLU A 359 -18.87 15.23 1.41
N ARG A 360 -19.34 15.24 0.16
CA ARG A 360 -19.64 14.02 -0.60
C ARG A 360 -18.43 13.12 -0.74
N LEU A 361 -17.25 13.67 -1.07
CA LEU A 361 -15.99 12.93 -1.14
C LEU A 361 -15.59 12.33 0.22
N THR A 362 -15.78 13.08 1.31
CA THR A 362 -15.52 12.61 2.66
C THR A 362 -16.39 11.41 3.01
N MET A 363 -17.70 11.47 2.73
CA MET A 363 -18.61 10.35 3.00
C MET A 363 -18.29 9.12 2.14
N GLN A 364 -17.92 9.29 0.88
CA GLN A 364 -17.48 8.20 0.02
C GLN A 364 -16.24 7.50 0.58
N ARG A 365 -15.26 8.27 1.04
CA ARG A 365 -14.03 7.74 1.65
C ARG A 365 -14.33 6.96 2.94
N VAL A 366 -15.20 7.49 3.78
CA VAL A 366 -15.64 6.82 5.03
C VAL A 366 -16.39 5.52 4.72
N THR A 367 -17.29 5.54 3.73
CA THR A 367 -18.01 4.34 3.27
C THR A 367 -17.04 3.29 2.76
N PHE A 368 -16.09 3.70 1.91
CA PHE A 368 -15.06 2.79 1.40
C PHE A 368 -14.22 2.18 2.53
N ALA A 369 -13.82 2.99 3.51
CA ALA A 369 -13.05 2.51 4.66
C ALA A 369 -13.79 1.44 5.46
N MET A 370 -15.11 1.61 5.69
CA MET A 370 -15.93 0.62 6.40
C MET A 370 -16.07 -0.69 5.61
N VAL A 371 -16.30 -0.61 4.29
CA VAL A 371 -16.41 -1.80 3.43
C VAL A 371 -15.08 -2.54 3.38
N HIS A 372 -13.97 -1.82 3.24
CA HIS A 372 -12.64 -2.41 3.23
C HIS A 372 -12.31 -3.06 4.59
N LEU A 373 -12.63 -2.41 5.71
CA LEU A 373 -12.42 -2.98 7.04
C LEU A 373 -13.27 -4.25 7.26
N ALA A 374 -14.52 -4.25 6.79
CA ALA A 374 -15.37 -5.44 6.83
C ALA A 374 -14.77 -6.61 6.03
N ASP A 375 -14.14 -6.31 4.88
CA ASP A 375 -13.45 -7.32 4.06
C ASP A 375 -12.19 -7.87 4.75
N ILE A 376 -11.40 -6.98 5.38
CA ILE A 376 -10.24 -7.39 6.18
C ILE A 376 -10.67 -8.36 7.29
N ILE A 377 -11.72 -8.03 8.05
CA ILE A 377 -12.23 -8.90 9.13
C ILE A 377 -12.72 -10.24 8.57
N ALA A 378 -13.41 -10.22 7.42
CA ALA A 378 -13.91 -11.44 6.80
C ALA A 378 -12.80 -12.40 6.37
N VAL A 379 -11.65 -11.89 5.98
CA VAL A 379 -10.49 -12.69 5.52
C VAL A 379 -9.57 -13.11 6.68
N THR A 380 -9.55 -12.33 7.76
CA THR A 380 -8.64 -12.55 8.91
C THR A 380 -9.41 -12.75 10.22
N PRO A 381 -10.34 -13.74 10.29
CA PRO A 381 -11.08 -13.98 11.51
C PRO A 381 -10.15 -14.45 12.64
N GLY A 382 -10.38 -13.92 13.85
CA GLY A 382 -9.60 -14.30 15.04
C GLY A 382 -8.22 -13.62 15.17
N ALA A 383 -7.82 -12.77 14.22
CA ALA A 383 -6.58 -11.99 14.34
C ALA A 383 -6.72 -10.81 15.32
#